data_11410b2b611c857f7891730e6f76ff4d
#
_entry.id   11410b2b611c857f7891730e6f76ff4d
#
_cell.length_a   1.000
_cell.length_b   1.000
_cell.length_c   1.000
_cell.angle_alpha   90.00
_cell.angle_beta   90.00
_cell.angle_gamma   90.00
#
_symmetry.space_group_name_H-M   'P 1'
#
loop_
_entity.id
_entity.type
_entity.pdbx_description
1 polymer ?
#
loop_
_entity_poly.entity_id
_entity_poly.type
_entity_poly.pdbx_seq_one_letter_code
_entity_poly.pdbx_strand_id
1 'polypeptide(L)'
;NKGIEMGCYSLLASRWISDEVDVINPKTGKRGGMTFGSSPCLCSDWGYEYFHKIKTFFEKTGMRCFEHDGSYPGDFCASTVHPHHKGLKDSQWNQFHKVTELYHWMCENGIYLNVPDFYSLNGSTKVGIGYREANWSLPRDRQLIHTRQLNYDCTFERIPSSLWSFVPLVEYQGG
;
A
#
# COMPACT_ATOMS: atom_id res chain seq x y z
N ASN A 1 -9.81 -21.74 20.59
CA ASN A 1 -8.80 -20.79 20.21
C ASN A 1 -7.45 -21.51 20.09
N LYS A 2 -6.83 -21.50 18.89
CA LYS A 2 -5.56 -22.19 18.63
C LYS A 2 -4.35 -21.24 18.63
N GLY A 3 -4.52 -20.01 19.12
CA GLY A 3 -3.45 -19.01 19.16
C GLY A 3 -3.07 -18.43 17.79
N ILE A 4 -3.94 -18.60 16.77
CA ILE A 4 -3.73 -18.05 15.44
C ILE A 4 -4.56 -16.77 15.34
N GLU A 5 -3.92 -15.67 15.04
CA GLU A 5 -4.59 -14.40 14.76
C GLU A 5 -4.96 -14.32 13.28
N MET A 6 -6.15 -13.81 13.02
CA MET A 6 -6.67 -13.65 11.67
C MET A 6 -6.47 -12.21 11.19
N GLY A 7 -6.25 -12.06 9.89
CA GLY A 7 -6.10 -10.78 9.24
C GLY A 7 -6.97 -10.62 8.01
N CYS A 8 -6.88 -9.45 7.40
CA CYS A 8 -7.52 -9.15 6.13
C CYS A 8 -6.61 -8.34 5.23
N TYR A 9 -6.93 -8.35 3.94
CA TYR A 9 -6.24 -7.64 2.89
C TYR A 9 -7.15 -6.57 2.27
N SER A 10 -6.57 -5.45 1.87
CA SER A 10 -7.26 -4.40 1.12
C SER A 10 -6.41 -3.90 -0.04
N LEU A 11 -7.01 -3.72 -1.20
CA LEU A 11 -6.41 -3.05 -2.34
C LEU A 11 -6.77 -1.56 -2.29
N LEU A 12 -5.79 -0.69 -2.07
CA LEU A 12 -6.00 0.75 -1.95
C LEU A 12 -5.94 1.49 -3.29
N ALA A 13 -5.37 0.86 -4.32
CA ALA A 13 -5.21 1.45 -5.65
C ALA A 13 -5.54 0.43 -6.75
N SER A 14 -5.22 0.75 -8.00
CA SER A 14 -5.34 -0.16 -9.15
C SER A 14 -6.76 -0.69 -9.35
N ARG A 15 -7.77 0.12 -9.06
CA ARG A 15 -9.16 -0.23 -9.24
C ARG A 15 -10.00 0.99 -9.59
N TRP A 16 -11.03 0.77 -10.34
CA TRP A 16 -12.05 1.78 -10.59
C TRP A 16 -13.12 1.72 -9.49
N ILE A 17 -13.47 2.86 -8.95
CA ILE A 17 -14.57 3.04 -8.00
C ILE A 17 -15.69 3.87 -8.66
N SER A 18 -15.37 5.10 -9.00
CA SER A 18 -16.19 5.98 -9.82
C SER A 18 -15.32 7.06 -10.45
N ASP A 19 -15.84 7.70 -11.43
CA ASP A 19 -15.15 8.75 -12.15
C ASP A 19 -14.86 9.99 -11.28
N GLU A 20 -15.70 10.26 -10.30
CA GLU A 20 -15.59 11.44 -9.43
C GLU A 20 -14.43 11.31 -8.44
N VAL A 21 -14.05 10.09 -8.07
CA VAL A 21 -13.01 9.85 -7.08
C VAL A 21 -11.69 9.40 -7.67
N ASP A 22 -11.65 9.12 -8.98
CA ASP A 22 -10.42 8.70 -9.63
C ASP A 22 -9.41 9.85 -9.70
N VAL A 23 -8.12 9.53 -9.64
CA VAL A 23 -7.08 10.53 -9.79
C VAL A 23 -7.07 11.15 -11.18
N ILE A 24 -6.66 12.41 -11.28
CA ILE A 24 -6.46 13.09 -12.56
C ILE A 24 -4.97 13.06 -12.89
N ASN A 25 -4.64 12.41 -13.99
CA ASN A 25 -3.26 12.31 -14.48
C ASN A 25 -2.74 13.70 -14.89
N PRO A 26 -1.65 14.17 -14.29
CA PRO A 26 -1.15 15.52 -14.54
C PRO A 26 -0.60 15.74 -15.95
N LYS A 27 -0.23 14.67 -16.67
CA LYS A 27 0.30 14.77 -18.02
C LYS A 27 -0.79 14.85 -19.08
N THR A 28 -1.88 14.14 -18.85
CA THR A 28 -2.94 14.00 -19.85
C THR A 28 -4.19 14.81 -19.52
N GLY A 29 -4.34 15.23 -18.27
CA GLY A 29 -5.56 15.86 -17.74
C GLY A 29 -6.76 14.88 -17.67
N LYS A 30 -6.54 13.61 -17.94
CA LYS A 30 -7.59 12.57 -17.93
C LYS A 30 -7.56 11.81 -16.61
N ARG A 31 -8.64 11.12 -16.31
CA ARG A 31 -8.76 10.20 -15.19
C ARG A 31 -7.80 9.05 -15.33
N GLY A 32 -7.38 8.49 -14.19
CA GLY A 32 -6.48 7.36 -14.08
C GLY A 32 -5.08 7.73 -13.63
N GLY A 33 -4.51 6.84 -12.82
CA GLY A 33 -3.13 6.94 -12.33
C GLY A 33 -2.11 6.70 -13.44
N MET A 34 -0.90 7.16 -13.20
CA MET A 34 0.19 7.04 -14.17
C MET A 34 0.73 5.62 -14.29
N THR A 35 0.58 4.82 -13.25
CA THR A 35 1.22 3.51 -13.13
C THR A 35 0.24 2.37 -13.41
N PHE A 36 -0.93 2.39 -12.77
CA PHE A 36 -1.84 1.25 -12.76
C PHE A 36 -3.21 1.52 -13.43
N GLY A 37 -3.36 2.62 -14.14
CA GLY A 37 -4.66 3.02 -14.70
C GLY A 37 -5.59 3.60 -13.64
N SER A 38 -6.84 3.16 -13.58
CA SER A 38 -7.80 3.66 -12.59
C SER A 38 -7.26 3.50 -11.17
N SER A 39 -7.25 4.59 -10.42
CA SER A 39 -6.75 4.65 -9.06
C SER A 39 -7.54 5.66 -8.26
N PRO A 40 -8.32 5.24 -7.27
CA PRO A 40 -9.08 6.17 -6.47
C PRO A 40 -8.16 7.05 -5.63
N CYS A 41 -8.41 8.35 -5.64
CA CYS A 41 -7.68 9.29 -4.81
C CYS A 41 -8.04 9.10 -3.33
N LEU A 42 -7.06 8.78 -2.50
CA LEU A 42 -7.28 8.59 -1.07
C LEU A 42 -7.65 9.90 -0.34
N CYS A 43 -7.48 11.03 -1.01
CA CYS A 43 -7.91 12.36 -0.56
C CYS A 43 -9.26 12.80 -1.14
N SER A 44 -10.02 11.91 -1.73
CA SER A 44 -11.44 12.09 -2.03
C SER A 44 -12.30 11.72 -0.83
N ASP A 45 -13.58 12.06 -0.84
CA ASP A 45 -14.54 11.64 0.18
C ASP A 45 -14.60 10.11 0.30
N TRP A 46 -14.51 9.41 -0.84
CA TRP A 46 -14.43 7.96 -0.84
C TRP A 46 -13.25 7.43 -0.01
N GLY A 47 -12.07 8.03 -0.13
CA GLY A 47 -10.89 7.58 0.63
C GLY A 47 -11.09 7.69 2.14
N TYR A 48 -11.71 8.76 2.59
CA TYR A 48 -12.04 8.98 4.00
C TYR A 48 -13.09 7.99 4.51
N GLU A 49 -14.16 7.78 3.76
CA GLU A 49 -15.19 6.78 4.09
C GLU A 49 -14.64 5.37 4.08
N TYR A 50 -13.76 5.06 3.14
CA TYR A 50 -13.17 3.73 3.02
C TYR A 50 -12.26 3.42 4.20
N PHE A 51 -11.43 4.35 4.64
CA PHE A 51 -10.61 4.17 5.84
C PHE A 51 -11.46 4.05 7.11
N HIS A 52 -12.56 4.78 7.19
CA HIS A 52 -13.52 4.60 8.28
C HIS A 52 -14.14 3.20 8.27
N LYS A 53 -14.51 2.69 7.09
CA LYS A 53 -15.02 1.31 6.93
C LYS A 53 -13.97 0.27 7.35
N ILE A 54 -12.71 0.45 6.99
CA ILE A 54 -11.62 -0.43 7.42
C ILE A 54 -11.53 -0.44 8.95
N LYS A 55 -11.46 0.70 9.60
CA LYS A 55 -11.41 0.81 11.07
C LYS A 55 -12.59 0.11 11.72
N THR A 56 -13.80 0.42 11.29
CA THR A 56 -15.03 -0.20 11.79
C THR A 56 -15.04 -1.73 11.59
N PHE A 57 -14.48 -2.21 10.49
CA PHE A 57 -14.37 -3.65 10.24
C PHE A 57 -13.47 -4.33 11.28
N PHE A 58 -12.31 -3.76 11.58
CA PHE A 58 -11.41 -4.29 12.60
C PHE A 58 -12.04 -4.24 14.01
N GLU A 59 -12.69 -3.15 14.37
CA GLU A 59 -13.41 -3.00 15.64
C GLU A 59 -14.50 -4.07 15.82
N LYS A 60 -15.25 -4.38 14.75
CA LYS A 60 -16.34 -5.35 14.78
C LYS A 60 -15.89 -6.80 14.73
N THR A 61 -14.82 -7.09 14.02
CA THR A 61 -14.37 -8.47 13.78
C THR A 61 -13.32 -8.94 14.76
N GLY A 62 -12.59 -8.01 15.38
CA GLY A 62 -11.46 -8.34 16.25
C GLY A 62 -10.26 -8.93 15.50
N MET A 63 -10.19 -8.78 14.18
CA MET A 63 -9.00 -9.18 13.40
C MET A 63 -7.76 -8.42 13.85
N ARG A 64 -6.59 -9.03 13.71
CA ARG A 64 -5.35 -8.55 14.31
C ARG A 64 -4.22 -8.35 13.31
N CYS A 65 -4.43 -8.59 12.03
CA CYS A 65 -3.45 -8.34 10.99
C CYS A 65 -4.12 -7.62 9.80
N PHE A 66 -3.47 -6.56 9.34
CA PHE A 66 -3.87 -5.82 8.15
C PHE A 66 -2.77 -5.85 7.11
N GLU A 67 -3.15 -6.23 5.91
CA GLU A 67 -2.31 -6.17 4.72
C GLU A 67 -2.98 -5.33 3.65
N HIS A 68 -2.21 -4.56 2.91
CA HIS A 68 -2.73 -3.87 1.74
C HIS A 68 -1.73 -3.85 0.60
N ASP A 69 -2.25 -3.57 -0.57
CA ASP A 69 -1.49 -3.36 -1.77
C ASP A 69 -1.94 -2.05 -2.43
N GLY A 70 -1.02 -1.48 -3.15
CA GLY A 70 -1.25 -0.28 -3.95
C GLY A 70 -1.14 1.03 -3.20
N SER A 71 -1.31 2.08 -3.99
CA SER A 71 -1.18 3.46 -3.58
C SER A 71 0.19 3.84 -2.99
N TYR A 72 1.27 3.37 -3.59
CA TYR A 72 2.66 3.55 -3.16
C TYR A 72 3.29 4.86 -3.66
N PRO A 73 3.37 5.89 -3.02
CA PRO A 73 2.76 6.61 -1.91
C PRO A 73 1.44 7.31 -2.27
N GLY A 74 0.73 6.82 -3.24
CA GLY A 74 -0.41 7.41 -3.90
C GLY A 74 -0.07 7.92 -5.29
N ASP A 75 -0.99 7.78 -6.24
CA ASP A 75 -0.83 8.36 -7.55
C ASP A 75 -0.91 9.89 -7.47
N PHE A 76 -0.15 10.57 -8.33
CA PHE A 76 -0.31 12.00 -8.50
C PHE A 76 -1.73 12.33 -8.93
N CYS A 77 -2.36 13.29 -8.29
CA CYS A 77 -3.70 13.75 -8.63
C CYS A 77 -3.73 15.25 -8.90
N ALA A 78 -4.01 15.60 -10.15
CA ALA A 78 -4.15 17.00 -10.55
C ALA A 78 -5.58 17.55 -10.33
N SER A 79 -6.47 16.79 -9.73
CA SER A 79 -7.82 17.25 -9.39
C SER A 79 -7.76 18.45 -8.44
N THR A 80 -8.65 19.40 -8.65
CA THR A 80 -8.86 20.55 -7.76
C THR A 80 -10.23 20.50 -7.07
N VAL A 81 -10.95 19.40 -7.30
CA VAL A 81 -12.29 19.20 -6.72
C VAL A 81 -12.32 18.14 -5.61
N HIS A 82 -11.24 17.36 -5.43
CA HIS A 82 -11.13 16.46 -4.29
C HIS A 82 -10.91 17.29 -3.02
N PRO A 83 -11.68 17.05 -1.96
CA PRO A 83 -11.75 18.01 -0.84
C PRO A 83 -10.51 18.05 0.06
N HIS A 84 -9.69 17.00 0.03
CA HIS A 84 -8.60 16.84 1.00
C HIS A 84 -7.19 17.03 0.41
N HIS A 85 -7.10 17.63 -0.78
CA HIS A 85 -5.88 18.20 -1.34
C HIS A 85 -6.22 19.37 -2.29
N LYS A 86 -5.25 20.22 -2.58
CA LYS A 86 -5.44 21.43 -3.41
C LYS A 86 -5.10 21.19 -4.88
N GLY A 87 -4.51 20.05 -5.22
CA GLY A 87 -4.10 19.70 -6.57
C GLY A 87 -2.80 18.92 -6.62
N LEU A 88 -2.10 18.97 -7.75
CA LEU A 88 -0.91 18.18 -8.00
C LEU A 88 0.19 18.33 -6.94
N LYS A 89 0.40 19.55 -6.45
CA LYS A 89 1.56 19.86 -5.58
C LYS A 89 1.52 19.20 -4.21
N ASP A 90 0.33 18.93 -3.69
CA ASP A 90 0.14 18.40 -2.35
C ASP A 90 -0.63 17.07 -2.32
N SER A 91 -1.13 16.61 -3.46
CA SER A 91 -1.98 15.41 -3.54
C SER A 91 -1.29 14.15 -3.01
N GLN A 92 -0.04 13.94 -3.41
CA GLN A 92 0.70 12.73 -3.02
C GLN A 92 1.07 12.75 -1.54
N TRP A 93 1.48 13.91 -1.02
CA TRP A 93 1.77 14.10 0.39
C TRP A 93 0.54 13.85 1.26
N ASN A 94 -0.60 14.41 0.89
CA ASN A 94 -1.83 14.25 1.66
C ASN A 94 -2.34 12.81 1.64
N GLN A 95 -2.24 12.11 0.50
CA GLN A 95 -2.57 10.69 0.41
C GLN A 95 -1.66 9.84 1.31
N PHE A 96 -0.35 10.09 1.26
CA PHE A 96 0.62 9.42 2.12
C PHE A 96 0.34 9.68 3.60
N HIS A 97 0.07 10.92 3.98
CA HIS A 97 -0.28 11.27 5.34
C HIS A 97 -1.52 10.53 5.82
N LYS A 98 -2.53 10.42 4.96
CA LYS A 98 -3.77 9.70 5.27
C LYS A 98 -3.55 8.20 5.52
N VAL A 99 -2.70 7.56 4.74
CA VAL A 99 -2.30 6.15 4.96
C VAL A 99 -1.54 6.02 6.28
N THR A 100 -0.62 6.95 6.57
CA THR A 100 0.14 6.96 7.81
C THR A 100 -0.77 7.10 9.05
N GLU A 101 -1.79 7.93 9.00
CA GLU A 101 -2.79 8.03 10.07
C GLU A 101 -3.53 6.70 10.31
N LEU A 102 -3.84 5.97 9.23
CA LEU A 102 -4.42 4.63 9.36
C LEU A 102 -3.46 3.67 10.06
N TYR A 103 -2.18 3.69 9.69
CA TYR A 103 -1.16 2.83 10.32
C TYR A 103 -0.99 3.12 11.80
N HIS A 104 -0.93 4.39 12.19
CA HIS A 104 -0.87 4.77 13.61
C HIS A 104 -2.08 4.24 14.37
N TRP A 105 -3.27 4.44 13.84
CA TRP A 105 -4.48 3.92 14.44
C TRP A 105 -4.44 2.39 14.59
N MET A 106 -3.98 1.66 13.56
CA MET A 106 -3.81 0.20 13.62
C MET A 106 -2.87 -0.22 14.75
N CYS A 107 -1.71 0.41 14.85
CA CYS A 107 -0.72 0.13 15.89
C CYS A 107 -1.26 0.42 17.30
N GLU A 108 -1.94 1.54 17.50
CA GLU A 108 -2.55 1.91 18.76
C GLU A 108 -3.64 0.91 19.20
N ASN A 109 -4.29 0.25 18.25
CA ASN A 109 -5.27 -0.79 18.50
C ASN A 109 -4.67 -2.21 18.49
N GLY A 110 -3.35 -2.34 18.48
CA GLY A 110 -2.64 -3.62 18.53
C GLY A 110 -2.86 -4.49 17.30
N ILE A 111 -3.09 -3.89 16.14
CA ILE A 111 -3.24 -4.57 14.86
C ILE A 111 -1.88 -4.61 14.18
N TYR A 112 -1.41 -5.82 13.84
CA TYR A 112 -0.16 -6.02 13.11
C TYR A 112 -0.29 -5.53 11.67
N LEU A 113 0.69 -4.77 11.21
CA LEU A 113 0.76 -4.26 9.85
C LEU A 113 1.72 -5.09 9.00
N ASN A 114 1.21 -5.68 7.94
CA ASN A 114 1.97 -6.32 6.87
C ASN A 114 1.79 -5.50 5.60
N VAL A 115 2.62 -4.48 5.44
CA VAL A 115 2.44 -3.44 4.41
C VAL A 115 3.62 -3.39 3.46
N PRO A 116 3.45 -2.84 2.25
CA PRO A 116 4.58 -2.65 1.34
C PRO A 116 5.68 -1.82 1.99
N ASP A 117 6.92 -2.22 1.77
CA ASP A 117 8.14 -1.58 2.30
C ASP A 117 8.11 -0.08 2.31
N PHE A 118 7.61 0.47 1.24
CA PHE A 118 7.66 1.87 0.94
C PHE A 118 7.07 2.75 2.04
N TYR A 119 6.01 2.28 2.69
CA TYR A 119 5.31 3.04 3.71
C TYR A 119 5.85 2.83 5.12
N SER A 120 6.38 1.65 5.39
CA SER A 120 6.79 1.27 6.75
C SER A 120 8.13 1.86 7.17
N LEU A 121 8.84 2.52 6.25
CA LEU A 121 10.26 2.84 6.42
C LEU A 121 10.59 4.32 6.52
N ASN A 122 9.62 5.19 6.53
CA ASN A 122 9.86 6.62 6.57
C ASN A 122 10.17 7.12 7.98
N GLY A 123 11.45 7.43 8.19
CA GLY A 123 11.92 8.11 9.40
C GLY A 123 11.74 7.31 10.69
N SER A 124 11.48 8.02 11.77
CA SER A 124 11.31 7.46 13.11
C SER A 124 9.93 6.82 13.36
N THR A 125 9.02 6.91 12.41
CA THR A 125 7.63 6.47 12.57
C THR A 125 7.37 5.09 11.99
N LYS A 126 8.28 4.14 12.18
CA LYS A 126 8.02 2.76 11.78
C LYS A 126 6.86 2.20 12.57
N VAL A 127 5.79 1.89 11.85
CA VAL A 127 4.54 1.40 12.45
C VAL A 127 4.27 -0.07 12.13
N GLY A 128 5.15 -0.71 11.36
CA GLY A 128 5.01 -2.11 10.99
C GLY A 128 6.27 -2.66 10.34
N ILE A 129 6.20 -3.91 9.91
CA ILE A 129 7.23 -4.56 9.11
C ILE A 129 6.75 -4.57 7.66
N GLY A 130 7.51 -3.94 6.78
CA GLY A 130 7.25 -3.99 5.37
C GLY A 130 7.67 -5.33 4.76
N TYR A 131 7.05 -5.73 3.68
CA TYR A 131 7.45 -6.87 2.88
C TYR A 131 8.02 -6.42 1.54
N ARG A 132 8.88 -7.24 0.96
CA ARG A 132 9.32 -7.13 -0.43
C ARG A 132 8.90 -8.36 -1.20
N GLU A 133 8.37 -8.12 -2.36
CA GLU A 133 7.85 -9.15 -3.24
C GLU A 133 8.77 -9.35 -4.44
N ALA A 134 9.15 -10.60 -4.70
CA ALA A 134 9.78 -10.95 -5.97
C ALA A 134 8.75 -10.79 -7.09
N ASN A 135 9.18 -10.28 -8.24
CA ASN A 135 8.28 -10.11 -9.37
C ASN A 135 7.76 -11.46 -9.86
N TRP A 136 6.48 -11.71 -9.69
CA TRP A 136 5.82 -13.00 -9.98
C TRP A 136 5.79 -13.37 -11.46
N SER A 137 5.88 -12.37 -12.35
CA SER A 137 5.90 -12.61 -13.78
C SER A 137 7.28 -12.99 -14.32
N LEU A 138 8.32 -12.98 -13.49
CA LEU A 138 9.65 -13.42 -13.91
C LEU A 138 9.77 -14.96 -13.84
N PRO A 139 10.59 -15.57 -14.72
CA PRO A 139 11.00 -16.95 -14.59
C PRO A 139 11.69 -17.23 -13.24
N ARG A 140 11.63 -18.47 -12.78
CA ARG A 140 12.11 -18.88 -11.44
C ARG A 140 13.56 -18.48 -11.17
N ASP A 141 14.47 -18.66 -12.11
CA ASP A 141 15.86 -18.28 -11.97
C ASP A 141 16.01 -16.76 -11.74
N ARG A 142 15.21 -15.96 -12.42
CA ARG A 142 15.19 -14.51 -12.24
C ARG A 142 14.56 -14.11 -10.91
N GLN A 143 13.53 -14.79 -10.44
CA GLN A 143 12.96 -14.57 -9.13
C GLN A 143 14.00 -14.83 -8.03
N LEU A 144 14.80 -15.89 -8.14
CA LEU A 144 15.87 -16.19 -7.19
C LEU A 144 16.94 -15.10 -7.16
N ILE A 145 17.37 -14.61 -8.32
CA ILE A 145 18.33 -13.50 -8.42
C ILE A 145 17.74 -12.25 -7.78
N HIS A 146 16.50 -11.93 -8.10
CA HIS A 146 15.79 -10.77 -7.54
C HIS A 146 15.69 -10.85 -6.02
N THR A 147 15.30 -11.98 -5.47
CA THR A 147 15.22 -12.21 -4.02
C THR A 147 16.59 -12.05 -3.35
N ARG A 148 17.64 -12.58 -3.95
CA ARG A 148 19.02 -12.39 -3.45
C ARG A 148 19.41 -10.93 -3.43
N GLN A 149 19.09 -10.18 -4.50
CA GLN A 149 19.40 -8.75 -4.57
C GLN A 149 18.63 -7.98 -3.49
N LEU A 150 17.35 -8.27 -3.28
CA LEU A 150 16.57 -7.65 -2.21
C LEU A 150 17.18 -7.90 -0.83
N ASN A 151 17.62 -9.13 -0.57
CA ASN A 151 18.27 -9.47 0.70
C ASN A 151 19.62 -8.76 0.86
N TYR A 152 20.40 -8.63 -0.21
CA TYR A 152 21.64 -7.89 -0.20
C TYR A 152 21.41 -6.41 0.10
N ASP A 153 20.47 -5.77 -0.59
CA ASP A 153 20.12 -4.38 -0.38
C ASP A 153 19.68 -4.11 1.06
N CYS A 154 18.85 -4.99 1.62
CA CYS A 154 18.40 -4.87 3.01
C CYS A 154 19.55 -4.98 4.02
N THR A 155 20.55 -5.81 3.74
CA THR A 155 21.64 -6.10 4.66
C THR A 155 22.77 -5.07 4.55
N PHE A 156 23.19 -4.77 3.35
CA PHE A 156 24.42 -4.00 3.08
C PHE A 156 24.15 -2.54 2.74
N GLU A 157 23.11 -2.26 1.98
CA GLU A 157 22.70 -0.89 1.65
C GLU A 157 21.96 -0.23 2.82
N ARG A 158 21.70 -0.99 3.89
CA ARG A 158 20.98 -0.52 5.08
C ARG A 158 19.64 0.14 4.75
N ILE A 159 19.00 -0.34 3.72
CA ILE A 159 17.61 0.01 3.47
C ILE A 159 16.82 -0.64 4.59
N PRO A 160 16.21 0.11 5.50
CA PRO A 160 15.53 -0.45 6.66
C PRO A 160 14.18 -1.03 6.23
N SER A 161 14.23 -1.99 5.32
CA SER A 161 13.04 -2.66 4.79
C SER A 161 12.70 -3.91 5.58
N SER A 162 11.76 -4.65 5.09
CA SER A 162 11.40 -5.94 5.63
C SER A 162 12.61 -6.87 5.72
N LEU A 163 12.62 -7.66 6.76
CA LEU A 163 13.61 -8.71 6.94
C LEU A 163 13.25 -9.97 6.13
N TRP A 164 12.18 -9.94 5.36
CA TRP A 164 11.73 -11.07 4.56
C TRP A 164 11.22 -10.64 3.19
N SER A 165 11.36 -11.54 2.25
CA SER A 165 10.74 -11.49 0.94
C SER A 165 10.14 -12.85 0.63
N PHE A 166 9.14 -12.91 -0.22
CA PHE A 166 8.57 -14.18 -0.62
C PHE A 166 8.70 -14.42 -2.12
N VAL A 167 8.81 -15.68 -2.47
CA VAL A 167 8.87 -16.16 -3.84
C VAL A 167 7.75 -17.17 -4.04
N PRO A 168 6.92 -17.05 -5.08
CA PRO A 168 5.90 -18.04 -5.37
C PRO A 168 6.51 -19.42 -5.57
N LEU A 169 5.89 -20.46 -5.00
CA LEU A 169 6.35 -21.84 -5.12
C LEU A 169 5.52 -22.65 -6.14
N VAL A 170 4.60 -22.01 -6.80
CA VAL A 170 3.73 -22.65 -7.79
C VAL A 170 4.28 -22.48 -9.19
N GLU A 171 4.26 -23.54 -9.97
CA GLU A 171 4.87 -23.61 -11.29
C GLU A 171 4.39 -22.52 -12.26
N TYR A 172 3.10 -22.27 -12.30
CA TYR A 172 2.49 -21.27 -13.20
C TYR A 172 2.79 -19.80 -12.82
N GLN A 173 3.46 -19.57 -11.70
CA GLN A 173 3.90 -18.24 -11.26
C GLN A 173 5.42 -18.07 -11.41
N GLY A 174 5.98 -18.50 -12.52
CA GLY A 174 7.39 -18.36 -12.84
C GLY A 174 8.27 -19.49 -12.34
N GLY A 175 7.68 -20.62 -12.04
CA GLY A 175 8.38 -21.88 -11.71
C GLY A 175 8.50 -22.81 -12.89
#